data_669f089ee0869c115894e3b4c261504b
#
_entry.id   669f089ee0869c115894e3b4c261504b
#
_cell.length_a   1.000
_cell.length_b   1.000
_cell.length_c   1.000
_cell.angle_alpha   90.00
_cell.angle_beta   90.00
_cell.angle_gamma   90.00
#
_symmetry.space_group_name_H-M   'P 1'
#
loop_
_entity.id
_entity.type
_entity.pdbx_description
1 polymer ?
#
loop_
_entity_poly.entity_id
_entity_poly.type
_entity_poly.pdbx_seq_one_letter_code
_entity_poly.pdbx_strand_id
1 'polypeptide(L)'
;RVHAVAMGRERLEREARSLGLRLDDPQIQADLEARLKELKLPAWEAAHAAIGFNRITVRKLLEPVLPERERQKATAAPGLESDTILVDDNVGVLYMLAQCCKPIWGDEIVGYTTRGRGISIHRANCPHLISSALNPERLVSVAWGKQGQGFFDTEVVVTSEDRPGMVATISNAVQNAGFSMQRFSATTTEGGTGVFHIALRVRDRNHIVELMSVLRRLKGVFTVERVRGSVFGSTH
;
A
#
# COMPACT_ATOMS: atom_id res chain seq x y z
N ARG A 1 -15.31 -10.60 -20.89
CA ARG A 1 -14.59 -9.53 -21.66
C ARG A 1 -15.51 -8.34 -21.90
N VAL A 2 -16.71 -8.52 -22.43
CA VAL A 2 -17.70 -7.45 -22.69
C VAL A 2 -18.00 -6.64 -21.42
N HIS A 3 -18.23 -7.29 -20.28
CA HIS A 3 -18.49 -6.62 -19.01
C HIS A 3 -17.28 -5.77 -18.51
N ALA A 4 -16.07 -6.25 -18.70
CA ALA A 4 -14.87 -5.50 -18.33
C ALA A 4 -14.68 -4.24 -19.20
N VAL A 5 -14.99 -4.32 -20.50
CA VAL A 5 -14.96 -3.16 -21.42
C VAL A 5 -15.95 -2.11 -20.96
N ALA A 6 -17.19 -2.49 -20.66
CA ALA A 6 -18.23 -1.57 -20.20
C ALA A 6 -17.83 -0.89 -18.86
N MET A 7 -17.34 -1.65 -17.91
CA MET A 7 -16.87 -1.12 -16.63
C MET A 7 -15.67 -0.18 -16.79
N GLY A 8 -14.73 -0.53 -17.65
CA GLY A 8 -13.55 0.30 -17.90
C GLY A 8 -13.91 1.62 -18.56
N ARG A 9 -14.84 1.60 -19.51
CA ARG A 9 -15.37 2.81 -20.12
C ARG A 9 -16.08 3.71 -19.11
N GLU A 10 -16.97 3.17 -18.31
CA GLU A 10 -17.69 3.93 -17.27
C GLU A 10 -16.71 4.58 -16.27
N ARG A 11 -15.67 3.85 -15.86
CA ARG A 11 -14.64 4.38 -14.95
C ARG A 11 -13.85 5.53 -15.59
N LEU A 12 -13.44 5.38 -16.84
CA LEU A 12 -12.72 6.41 -17.58
C LEU A 12 -13.57 7.68 -17.68
N GLU A 13 -14.83 7.57 -18.10
CA GLU A 13 -15.73 8.70 -18.25
C GLU A 13 -16.04 9.40 -16.91
N ARG A 14 -16.16 8.63 -15.82
CA ARG A 14 -16.41 9.17 -14.48
C ARG A 14 -15.22 9.96 -13.98
N GLU A 15 -14.01 9.40 -14.09
CA GLU A 15 -12.80 10.05 -13.60
C GLU A 15 -12.42 11.24 -14.46
N ALA A 16 -12.57 11.18 -15.79
CA ALA A 16 -12.37 12.33 -16.68
C ALA A 16 -13.32 13.49 -16.31
N ARG A 17 -14.60 13.21 -16.06
CA ARG A 17 -15.56 14.23 -15.57
C ARG A 17 -15.16 14.84 -14.23
N SER A 18 -14.69 14.04 -13.28
CA SER A 18 -14.23 14.53 -11.99
C SER A 18 -13.01 15.43 -12.07
N LEU A 19 -12.19 15.26 -13.11
CA LEU A 19 -11.00 16.05 -13.41
C LEU A 19 -11.29 17.25 -14.33
N GLY A 20 -12.55 17.43 -14.76
CA GLY A 20 -12.94 18.48 -15.68
C GLY A 20 -12.45 18.27 -17.12
N LEU A 21 -12.05 17.04 -17.47
CA LEU A 21 -11.56 16.70 -18.79
C LEU A 21 -12.72 16.34 -19.74
N ARG A 22 -12.71 16.93 -20.91
CA ARG A 22 -13.67 16.65 -21.98
C ARG A 22 -13.06 15.65 -22.96
N LEU A 23 -13.46 14.38 -22.84
CA LEU A 23 -12.93 13.31 -23.71
C LEU A 23 -13.34 13.45 -25.19
N ASP A 24 -14.28 14.33 -25.49
CA ASP A 24 -14.71 14.68 -26.85
C ASP A 24 -13.86 15.80 -27.49
N ASP A 25 -12.96 16.42 -26.74
CA ASP A 25 -12.03 17.43 -27.24
C ASP A 25 -11.00 16.79 -28.19
N PRO A 26 -10.86 17.31 -29.44
CA PRO A 26 -9.95 16.73 -30.43
C PRO A 26 -8.47 16.69 -29.98
N GLN A 27 -8.01 17.70 -29.21
CA GLN A 27 -6.65 17.73 -28.72
C GLN A 27 -6.44 16.64 -27.67
N ILE A 28 -7.37 16.49 -26.73
CA ILE A 28 -7.33 15.44 -25.70
C ILE A 28 -7.37 14.05 -26.34
N GLN A 29 -8.19 13.86 -27.37
CA GLN A 29 -8.24 12.59 -28.12
C GLN A 29 -6.90 12.26 -28.78
N ALA A 30 -6.26 13.22 -29.43
CA ALA A 30 -4.96 13.02 -30.06
C ALA A 30 -3.87 12.62 -29.06
N ASP A 31 -3.83 13.29 -27.89
CA ASP A 31 -2.87 13.00 -26.84
C ASP A 31 -3.12 11.60 -26.22
N LEU A 32 -4.37 11.21 -26.05
CA LEU A 32 -4.74 9.90 -25.54
C LEU A 32 -4.48 8.78 -26.57
N GLU A 33 -4.66 9.02 -27.87
CA GLU A 33 -4.29 8.05 -28.90
C GLU A 33 -2.78 7.83 -28.96
N ALA A 34 -1.98 8.89 -28.80
CA ALA A 34 -0.53 8.77 -28.66
C ALA A 34 -0.19 7.90 -27.43
N ARG A 35 -0.86 8.14 -26.31
CA ARG A 35 -0.67 7.37 -25.09
C ARG A 35 -1.07 5.90 -25.22
N LEU A 36 -2.12 5.59 -25.98
CA LEU A 36 -2.50 4.19 -26.25
C LEU A 36 -1.37 3.45 -26.98
N LYS A 37 -0.70 4.09 -27.92
CA LYS A 37 0.44 3.51 -28.64
C LYS A 37 1.63 3.24 -27.70
N GLU A 38 1.96 4.20 -26.82
CA GLU A 38 3.00 4.03 -25.80
C GLU A 38 2.71 2.85 -24.86
N LEU A 39 1.45 2.71 -24.44
CA LEU A 39 0.99 1.61 -23.57
C LEU A 39 0.80 0.29 -24.33
N LYS A 40 1.12 0.24 -25.64
CA LYS A 40 0.93 -0.93 -26.51
C LYS A 40 -0.51 -1.45 -26.54
N LEU A 41 -1.47 -0.55 -26.46
CA LEU A 41 -2.89 -0.87 -26.53
C LEU A 41 -3.39 -0.60 -27.94
N PRO A 42 -3.83 -1.64 -28.70
CA PRO A 42 -4.12 -1.51 -30.13
C PRO A 42 -5.37 -0.67 -30.44
N ALA A 43 -6.28 -0.52 -29.48
CA ALA A 43 -7.53 0.22 -29.66
C ALA A 43 -8.14 0.63 -28.32
N TRP A 44 -9.10 1.54 -28.36
CA TRP A 44 -9.89 1.98 -27.19
C TRP A 44 -10.57 0.83 -26.45
N GLU A 45 -11.08 -0.16 -27.16
CA GLU A 45 -11.67 -1.34 -26.56
C GLU A 45 -10.67 -2.11 -25.67
N ALA A 46 -9.42 -2.21 -26.13
CA ALA A 46 -8.33 -2.82 -25.36
C ALA A 46 -7.99 -1.97 -24.12
N ALA A 47 -8.01 -0.65 -24.23
CA ALA A 47 -7.82 0.24 -23.09
C ALA A 47 -8.96 0.12 -22.08
N HIS A 48 -10.19 0.12 -22.50
CA HIS A 48 -11.35 -0.10 -21.65
C HIS A 48 -11.28 -1.46 -20.96
N ALA A 49 -10.97 -2.53 -21.71
CA ALA A 49 -10.77 -3.85 -21.12
C ALA A 49 -9.63 -3.84 -20.08
N ALA A 50 -8.49 -3.21 -20.38
CA ALA A 50 -7.36 -3.11 -19.47
C ALA A 50 -7.72 -2.35 -18.18
N ILE A 51 -8.49 -1.26 -18.28
CA ILE A 51 -9.03 -0.53 -17.12
C ILE A 51 -10.03 -1.40 -16.35
N GLY A 52 -10.95 -2.08 -17.04
CA GLY A 52 -11.95 -2.94 -16.43
C GLY A 52 -11.36 -4.14 -15.71
N PHE A 53 -10.28 -4.71 -16.24
CA PHE A 53 -9.48 -5.76 -15.58
C PHE A 53 -8.45 -5.22 -14.59
N ASN A 54 -8.43 -3.91 -14.33
CA ASN A 54 -7.44 -3.24 -13.49
C ASN A 54 -5.96 -3.45 -13.93
N ARG A 55 -5.70 -3.73 -15.20
CA ARG A 55 -4.35 -3.84 -15.75
C ARG A 55 -3.66 -2.47 -15.87
N ILE A 56 -4.44 -1.42 -16.10
CA ILE A 56 -3.99 -0.03 -16.08
C ILE A 56 -4.96 0.83 -15.26
N THR A 57 -4.45 1.89 -14.65
CA THR A 57 -5.30 2.90 -13.99
C THR A 57 -5.84 3.89 -15.02
N VAL A 58 -7.00 4.44 -14.75
CA VAL A 58 -7.54 5.56 -15.54
C VAL A 58 -6.52 6.73 -15.56
N ARG A 59 -5.91 7.05 -14.41
CA ARG A 59 -4.91 8.13 -14.31
C ARG A 59 -3.67 7.88 -15.16
N LYS A 60 -3.20 6.64 -15.28
CA LYS A 60 -2.07 6.29 -16.14
C LYS A 60 -2.39 6.53 -17.62
N LEU A 61 -3.64 6.28 -18.03
CA LEU A 61 -4.10 6.60 -19.38
C LEU A 61 -4.25 8.11 -19.58
N LEU A 62 -4.83 8.82 -18.61
CA LEU A 62 -5.08 10.28 -18.68
C LEU A 62 -3.84 11.14 -18.40
N GLU A 63 -2.71 10.54 -18.03
CA GLU A 63 -1.48 11.25 -17.63
C GLU A 63 -1.09 12.42 -18.54
N PRO A 64 -1.06 12.29 -19.89
CA PRO A 64 -0.65 13.38 -20.76
C PRO A 64 -1.60 14.58 -20.74
N VAL A 65 -2.87 14.36 -20.40
CA VAL A 65 -3.93 15.38 -20.39
C VAL A 65 -4.31 15.87 -18.99
N LEU A 66 -3.66 15.35 -17.93
CA LEU A 66 -3.91 15.79 -16.55
C LEU A 66 -3.45 17.23 -16.34
N PRO A 67 -4.22 18.06 -15.59
CA PRO A 67 -3.75 19.35 -15.12
C PRO A 67 -2.45 19.21 -14.30
N GLU A 68 -1.55 20.22 -14.41
CA GLU A 68 -0.23 20.23 -13.76
C GLU A 68 -0.29 19.86 -12.26
N ARG A 69 -1.28 20.38 -11.53
CA ARG A 69 -1.52 20.06 -10.11
C ARG A 69 -1.85 18.59 -9.84
N GLU A 70 -2.52 17.93 -10.79
CA GLU A 70 -2.87 16.52 -10.69
C GLU A 70 -1.73 15.61 -11.16
N ARG A 71 -0.88 16.08 -12.10
CA ARG A 71 0.37 15.40 -12.47
C ARG A 71 1.32 15.31 -11.28
N GLN A 72 1.51 16.40 -10.54
CA GLN A 72 2.35 16.43 -9.33
C GLN A 72 1.81 15.53 -8.21
N LYS A 73 0.50 15.40 -8.06
CA LYS A 73 -0.12 14.45 -7.12
C LYS A 73 0.04 13.00 -7.59
N ALA A 74 0.01 12.74 -8.87
CA ALA A 74 0.21 11.41 -9.44
C ALA A 74 1.65 10.93 -9.26
N THR A 75 2.64 11.85 -9.29
CA THR A 75 4.05 11.56 -8.99
C THR A 75 4.34 11.53 -7.48
N ALA A 76 3.49 12.15 -6.65
CA ALA A 76 3.64 12.19 -5.19
C ALA A 76 2.87 11.09 -4.45
N ALA A 77 1.93 10.39 -5.10
CA ALA A 77 1.42 9.15 -4.56
C ALA A 77 2.53 8.10 -4.70
N PRO A 78 3.03 7.48 -3.63
CA PRO A 78 3.96 6.36 -3.74
C PRO A 78 3.20 5.17 -4.34
N GLY A 79 2.98 5.21 -5.64
CA GLY A 79 2.75 4.00 -6.42
C GLY A 79 4.07 3.26 -6.39
N LEU A 80 4.15 2.20 -5.58
CA LEU A 80 5.21 1.22 -5.75
C LEU A 80 5.25 0.88 -7.23
N GLU A 81 6.41 1.05 -7.85
CA GLU A 81 6.59 0.74 -9.26
C GLU A 81 6.07 -0.68 -9.52
N SER A 82 5.46 -0.90 -10.66
CA SER A 82 4.74 -2.13 -11.01
C SER A 82 5.57 -3.43 -10.94
N ASP A 83 6.87 -3.31 -10.70
CA ASP A 83 7.81 -4.43 -10.59
C ASP A 83 8.02 -4.94 -9.16
N THR A 84 7.40 -4.30 -8.16
CA THR A 84 7.60 -4.64 -6.74
C THR A 84 6.84 -5.90 -6.33
N ILE A 85 5.72 -6.21 -6.99
CA ILE A 85 4.91 -7.42 -6.73
C ILE A 85 4.56 -8.09 -8.04
N LEU A 86 4.81 -9.40 -8.10
CA LEU A 86 4.39 -10.31 -9.15
C LEU A 86 3.05 -10.93 -8.74
N VAL A 87 2.10 -10.95 -9.66
CA VAL A 87 0.81 -11.60 -9.48
C VAL A 87 0.71 -12.71 -10.51
N ASP A 88 0.61 -13.96 -10.08
CA ASP A 88 0.63 -15.14 -10.94
C ASP A 88 1.77 -15.06 -11.99
N ASP A 89 2.98 -14.69 -11.54
CA ASP A 89 4.17 -14.46 -12.37
C ASP A 89 4.04 -13.36 -13.44
N ASN A 90 2.97 -12.57 -13.40
CA ASN A 90 2.75 -11.46 -14.31
C ASN A 90 3.08 -10.10 -13.65
N VAL A 91 3.80 -9.27 -14.38
CA VAL A 91 4.10 -7.88 -14.03
C VAL A 91 2.97 -6.97 -14.52
N GLY A 92 2.66 -5.93 -13.77
CA GLY A 92 1.77 -4.85 -14.25
C GLY A 92 0.29 -4.98 -13.87
N VAL A 93 -0.06 -5.84 -12.93
CA VAL A 93 -1.40 -5.89 -12.34
C VAL A 93 -1.54 -4.79 -11.28
N LEU A 94 -2.67 -4.07 -11.29
CA LEU A 94 -2.97 -3.09 -10.26
C LEU A 94 -3.16 -3.75 -8.90
N TYR A 95 -2.31 -3.41 -7.96
CA TYR A 95 -2.41 -3.86 -6.58
C TYR A 95 -2.32 -2.69 -5.60
N MET A 96 -2.76 -2.93 -4.39
CA MET A 96 -2.59 -2.03 -3.25
C MET A 96 -2.15 -2.82 -2.03
N LEU A 97 -1.24 -2.27 -1.23
CA LEU A 97 -0.88 -2.85 0.04
C LEU A 97 -2.01 -2.61 1.06
N ALA A 98 -2.45 -3.68 1.71
CA ALA A 98 -3.55 -3.63 2.65
C ALA A 98 -3.18 -2.82 3.91
N GLN A 99 -4.02 -1.83 4.25
CA GLN A 99 -3.81 -0.98 5.42
C GLN A 99 -3.97 -1.73 6.75
N CYS A 100 -4.76 -2.80 6.76
CA CYS A 100 -5.02 -3.60 7.97
C CYS A 100 -3.80 -4.36 8.50
N CYS A 101 -2.82 -4.70 7.65
CA CYS A 101 -1.63 -5.47 8.04
C CYS A 101 -0.32 -4.88 7.55
N LYS A 102 -0.37 -3.85 6.69
CA LYS A 102 0.79 -3.10 6.17
C LYS A 102 1.95 -4.03 5.81
N PRO A 103 1.80 -4.86 4.75
CA PRO A 103 2.88 -5.76 4.33
C PRO A 103 4.09 -4.95 3.88
N ILE A 104 5.27 -5.43 4.20
CA ILE A 104 6.55 -4.84 3.80
C ILE A 104 7.37 -5.88 3.06
N TRP A 105 8.35 -5.43 2.31
CA TRP A 105 9.29 -6.31 1.59
C TRP A 105 9.84 -7.41 2.48
N GLY A 106 9.78 -8.65 1.98
CA GLY A 106 10.23 -9.84 2.70
C GLY A 106 9.18 -10.48 3.63
N ASP A 107 7.98 -9.91 3.79
CA ASP A 107 6.85 -10.61 4.41
C ASP A 107 6.33 -11.71 3.48
N GLU A 108 5.80 -12.79 4.04
CA GLU A 108 4.94 -13.71 3.30
C GLU A 108 3.64 -13.00 2.96
N ILE A 109 3.29 -12.95 1.69
CA ILE A 109 2.14 -12.19 1.19
C ILE A 109 1.17 -13.07 0.41
N VAL A 110 -0.07 -12.60 0.39
CA VAL A 110 -1.15 -13.19 -0.39
C VAL A 110 -2.01 -12.06 -0.97
N GLY A 111 -2.41 -12.21 -2.22
CA GLY A 111 -3.32 -11.30 -2.91
C GLY A 111 -4.78 -11.68 -2.65
N TYR A 112 -5.65 -10.69 -2.56
CA TYR A 112 -7.09 -10.85 -2.52
C TYR A 112 -7.76 -9.95 -3.56
N THR A 113 -8.49 -10.55 -4.49
CA THR A 113 -9.19 -9.81 -5.55
C THR A 113 -10.38 -9.07 -4.96
N THR A 114 -10.35 -7.75 -5.01
CA THR A 114 -11.41 -6.87 -4.51
C THR A 114 -12.42 -6.54 -5.60
N ARG A 115 -13.66 -6.24 -5.21
CA ARG A 115 -14.67 -5.75 -6.17
C ARG A 115 -14.33 -4.32 -6.57
N GLY A 116 -13.70 -4.17 -7.75
CA GLY A 116 -13.50 -2.86 -8.38
C GLY A 116 -12.24 -2.07 -8.00
N ARG A 117 -11.37 -2.57 -7.08
CA ARG A 117 -10.14 -1.87 -6.67
C ARG A 117 -8.85 -2.62 -6.99
N GLY A 118 -8.91 -3.70 -7.80
CA GLY A 118 -7.74 -4.54 -8.08
C GLY A 118 -7.46 -5.55 -6.97
N ILE A 119 -6.19 -5.91 -6.81
CA ILE A 119 -5.74 -6.90 -5.84
C ILE A 119 -5.24 -6.18 -4.59
N SER A 120 -5.80 -6.56 -3.45
CA SER A 120 -5.29 -6.13 -2.14
C SER A 120 -4.24 -7.13 -1.65
N ILE A 121 -3.03 -6.66 -1.40
CA ILE A 121 -1.92 -7.48 -0.93
C ILE A 121 -1.90 -7.46 0.59
N HIS A 122 -2.03 -8.62 1.19
CA HIS A 122 -2.01 -8.82 2.63
C HIS A 122 -0.81 -9.66 3.05
N ARG A 123 -0.44 -9.57 4.31
CA ARG A 123 0.43 -10.58 4.93
C ARG A 123 -0.34 -11.89 5.04
N ALA A 124 0.34 -13.02 4.79
CA ALA A 124 -0.28 -14.36 4.85
C ALA A 124 -0.96 -14.65 6.21
N ASN A 125 -0.44 -14.08 7.30
CA ASN A 125 -1.00 -14.21 8.64
C ASN A 125 -1.93 -13.05 9.06
N CYS A 126 -2.52 -12.33 8.11
CA CYS A 126 -3.43 -11.23 8.40
C CYS A 126 -4.74 -11.73 9.04
N PRO A 127 -5.14 -11.24 10.22
CA PRO A 127 -6.39 -11.67 10.86
C PRO A 127 -7.62 -11.43 9.99
N HIS A 128 -7.64 -10.36 9.21
CA HIS A 128 -8.75 -10.06 8.30
C HIS A 128 -8.87 -11.06 7.14
N LEU A 129 -7.78 -11.72 6.75
CA LEU A 129 -7.84 -12.83 5.79
C LEU A 129 -8.28 -14.13 6.44
N ILE A 130 -7.91 -14.36 7.70
CA ILE A 130 -8.18 -15.61 8.42
C ILE A 130 -9.61 -15.63 8.97
N SER A 131 -10.08 -14.48 9.52
CA SER A 131 -11.36 -14.38 10.24
C SER A 131 -12.57 -14.11 9.35
N SER A 132 -12.39 -13.55 8.16
CA SER A 132 -13.50 -13.38 7.22
C SER A 132 -13.71 -14.69 6.48
N ALA A 133 -14.96 -15.11 6.29
CA ALA A 133 -15.35 -16.17 5.38
C ALA A 133 -15.04 -15.75 3.93
N LEU A 134 -13.75 -15.62 3.64
CA LEU A 134 -13.25 -15.21 2.34
C LEU A 134 -13.53 -16.31 1.34
N ASN A 135 -14.05 -15.93 0.19
CA ASN A 135 -14.16 -16.85 -0.91
C ASN A 135 -12.74 -17.25 -1.37
N PRO A 136 -12.32 -18.52 -1.22
CA PRO A 136 -11.01 -19.00 -1.63
C PRO A 136 -10.68 -18.69 -3.10
N GLU A 137 -11.68 -18.64 -3.97
CA GLU A 137 -11.54 -18.31 -5.40
C GLU A 137 -11.03 -16.89 -5.66
N ARG A 138 -11.01 -16.02 -4.64
CA ARG A 138 -10.50 -14.65 -4.71
C ARG A 138 -9.07 -14.50 -4.21
N LEU A 139 -8.53 -15.56 -3.64
CA LEU A 139 -7.12 -15.58 -3.25
C LEU A 139 -6.28 -15.75 -4.52
N VAL A 140 -5.23 -14.95 -4.60
CA VAL A 140 -4.32 -14.93 -5.74
C VAL A 140 -2.90 -15.11 -5.21
N SER A 141 -2.15 -15.98 -5.87
CA SER A 141 -0.73 -16.15 -5.56
C SER A 141 0.03 -14.88 -5.95
N VAL A 142 0.80 -14.37 -5.02
CA VAL A 142 1.61 -13.17 -5.24
C VAL A 142 3.00 -13.36 -4.62
N ALA A 143 4.00 -12.78 -5.25
CA ALA A 143 5.36 -12.77 -4.75
C ALA A 143 5.96 -11.36 -4.84
N TRP A 144 6.93 -11.07 -3.98
CA TRP A 144 7.75 -9.88 -4.12
C TRP A 144 8.60 -10.00 -5.39
N GLY A 145 8.60 -8.97 -6.21
CA GLY A 145 9.43 -8.88 -7.40
C GLY A 145 10.92 -8.73 -7.10
N LYS A 146 11.71 -8.50 -8.12
CA LYS A 146 13.15 -8.30 -7.96
C LYS A 146 13.40 -6.93 -7.34
N GLN A 147 13.74 -6.93 -6.07
CA GLN A 147 14.19 -5.78 -5.26
C GLN A 147 13.12 -4.70 -5.02
N GLY A 148 12.53 -4.70 -3.84
CA GLY A 148 11.73 -3.58 -3.33
C GLY A 148 12.61 -2.34 -3.17
N GLN A 149 12.58 -1.44 -4.15
CA GLN A 149 13.17 -0.11 -3.99
C GLN A 149 12.18 0.74 -3.20
N GLY A 150 12.62 1.25 -2.06
CA GLY A 150 11.81 2.20 -1.30
C GLY A 150 11.69 1.88 0.18
N PHE A 151 10.83 2.65 0.82
CA PHE A 151 10.51 2.49 2.23
C PHE A 151 9.06 2.11 2.39
N PHE A 152 8.79 1.28 3.39
CA PHE A 152 7.48 0.80 3.75
C PHE A 152 7.09 1.35 5.12
N ASP A 153 5.84 1.75 5.27
CA ASP A 153 5.30 2.17 6.55
C ASP A 153 4.85 0.95 7.36
N THR A 154 5.27 0.88 8.61
CA THR A 154 4.88 -0.19 9.53
C THR A 154 4.71 0.36 10.94
N GLU A 155 4.10 -0.44 11.81
CA GLU A 155 3.86 -0.06 13.20
C GLU A 155 4.33 -1.17 14.14
N VAL A 156 4.96 -0.75 15.26
CA VAL A 156 5.38 -1.63 16.35
C VAL A 156 4.70 -1.18 17.63
N VAL A 157 4.22 -2.15 18.40
CA VAL A 157 3.74 -1.93 19.76
C VAL A 157 4.76 -2.49 20.74
N VAL A 158 5.14 -1.66 21.69
CA VAL A 158 6.00 -2.05 22.81
C VAL A 158 5.19 -1.98 24.10
N THR A 159 5.18 -3.05 24.88
CA THR A 159 4.66 -3.01 26.24
C THR A 159 5.80 -3.06 27.23
N SER A 160 5.73 -2.24 28.27
CA SER A 160 6.78 -2.15 29.28
C SER A 160 6.25 -1.80 30.67
N GLU A 161 7.12 -1.83 31.65
CA GLU A 161 6.87 -1.15 32.93
C GLU A 161 6.53 0.31 32.68
N ASP A 162 5.52 0.83 33.39
CA ASP A 162 5.26 2.28 33.41
C ASP A 162 6.18 2.93 34.45
N ARG A 163 7.30 3.46 33.98
CA ARG A 163 8.28 4.15 34.80
C ARG A 163 8.78 5.43 34.15
N PRO A 164 9.17 6.44 34.96
CA PRO A 164 9.78 7.65 34.43
C PRO A 164 10.92 7.37 33.50
N GLY A 165 10.98 8.07 32.37
CA GLY A 165 12.04 7.96 31.38
C GLY A 165 11.88 6.83 30.35
N MET A 166 10.86 5.99 30.41
CA MET A 166 10.66 4.90 29.45
C MET A 166 10.42 5.42 28.03
N VAL A 167 9.64 6.50 27.87
CA VAL A 167 9.46 7.20 26.58
C VAL A 167 10.80 7.57 25.97
N ALA A 168 11.66 8.23 26.75
CA ALA A 168 12.99 8.64 26.29
C ALA A 168 13.88 7.42 25.95
N THR A 169 13.84 6.39 26.78
CA THR A 169 14.60 5.14 26.56
C THR A 169 14.24 4.49 25.24
N ILE A 170 12.94 4.34 24.95
CA ILE A 170 12.44 3.72 23.72
C ILE A 170 12.77 4.63 22.51
N SER A 171 12.52 5.94 22.62
CA SER A 171 12.77 6.89 21.53
C SER A 171 14.24 6.94 21.15
N ASN A 172 15.14 7.01 22.15
CA ASN A 172 16.58 6.99 21.91
C ASN A 172 17.05 5.67 21.28
N ALA A 173 16.49 4.53 21.71
CA ALA A 173 16.83 3.25 21.11
C ALA A 173 16.44 3.16 19.64
N VAL A 174 15.27 3.68 19.27
CA VAL A 174 14.82 3.77 17.87
C VAL A 174 15.74 4.68 17.06
N GLN A 175 16.08 5.86 17.57
CA GLN A 175 16.97 6.82 16.90
C GLN A 175 18.38 6.26 16.73
N ASN A 176 18.95 5.69 17.79
CA ASN A 176 20.30 5.11 17.78
C ASN A 176 20.41 3.91 16.84
N ALA A 177 19.32 3.20 16.62
CA ALA A 177 19.22 2.12 15.63
C ALA A 177 19.01 2.65 14.18
N GLY A 178 18.99 3.97 13.97
CA GLY A 178 18.91 4.61 12.65
C GLY A 178 17.52 4.64 12.03
N PHE A 179 16.46 4.47 12.84
CA PHE A 179 15.10 4.48 12.35
C PHE A 179 14.44 5.86 12.41
N SER A 180 13.69 6.17 11.36
CA SER A 180 12.85 7.36 11.33
C SER A 180 11.46 7.05 11.91
N MET A 181 11.13 7.67 13.04
CA MET A 181 9.79 7.63 13.61
C MET A 181 8.88 8.64 12.91
N GLN A 182 7.72 8.20 12.46
CA GLN A 182 6.69 9.06 11.87
C GLN A 182 5.66 9.50 12.91
N ARG A 183 5.34 8.58 13.83
CA ARG A 183 4.37 8.84 14.90
C ARG A 183 4.76 8.02 16.13
N PHE A 184 4.57 8.61 17.29
CA PHE A 184 4.77 7.97 18.58
C PHE A 184 3.60 8.31 19.48
N SER A 185 3.01 7.32 20.11
CA SER A 185 2.05 7.53 21.18
C SER A 185 2.33 6.60 22.35
N ALA A 186 2.10 7.08 23.54
CA ALA A 186 2.28 6.34 24.78
C ALA A 186 0.99 6.45 25.60
N THR A 187 0.54 5.33 26.12
CA THR A 187 -0.61 5.23 27.01
C THR A 187 -0.24 4.30 28.16
N THR A 188 -0.83 4.55 29.35
CA THR A 188 -0.68 3.67 30.51
C THR A 188 -1.99 2.96 30.74
N THR A 189 -1.94 1.65 30.96
CA THR A 189 -3.11 0.86 31.33
C THR A 189 -3.38 0.97 32.82
N GLU A 190 -4.61 0.65 33.25
CA GLU A 190 -5.00 0.65 34.67
C GLU A 190 -4.12 -0.26 35.54
N GLY A 191 -3.47 -1.27 34.93
CA GLY A 191 -2.53 -2.18 35.59
C GLY A 191 -1.08 -1.65 35.67
N GLY A 192 -0.81 -0.38 35.37
CA GLY A 192 0.54 0.19 35.45
C GLY A 192 1.49 -0.32 34.35
N THR A 193 0.96 -0.72 33.20
CA THR A 193 1.75 -1.12 32.02
C THR A 193 1.76 0.02 31.01
N GLY A 194 2.93 0.44 30.60
CA GLY A 194 3.11 1.37 29.50
C GLY A 194 2.93 0.66 28.16
N VAL A 195 2.12 1.25 27.26
CA VAL A 195 1.90 0.77 25.89
C VAL A 195 2.32 1.85 24.93
N PHE A 196 3.28 1.55 24.06
CA PHE A 196 3.88 2.49 23.12
C PHE A 196 3.60 2.04 21.69
N HIS A 197 2.92 2.88 20.93
CA HIS A 197 2.68 2.68 19.51
C HIS A 197 3.66 3.53 18.70
N ILE A 198 4.43 2.89 17.83
CA ILE A 198 5.50 3.51 17.07
C ILE A 198 5.28 3.24 15.58
N ALA A 199 4.92 4.29 14.83
CA ALA A 199 4.87 4.23 13.38
C ALA A 199 6.25 4.54 12.81
N LEU A 200 6.74 3.68 11.95
CA LEU A 200 8.10 3.66 11.45
C LEU A 200 8.12 3.49 9.94
N ARG A 201 9.19 4.00 9.34
CA ARG A 201 9.51 3.74 7.94
C ARG A 201 10.71 2.79 7.86
N VAL A 202 10.52 1.66 7.18
CA VAL A 202 11.50 0.57 7.09
C VAL A 202 11.75 0.18 5.64
N ARG A 203 12.91 -0.41 5.35
CA ARG A 203 13.26 -0.91 4.02
C ARG A 203 12.65 -2.28 3.75
N ASP A 204 12.73 -3.17 4.71
CA ASP A 204 12.35 -4.56 4.59
C ASP A 204 12.04 -5.21 5.95
N ARG A 205 11.70 -6.51 5.90
CA ARG A 205 11.42 -7.31 7.10
C ARG A 205 12.64 -7.46 8.01
N ASN A 206 13.84 -7.58 7.47
CA ASN A 206 15.06 -7.75 8.30
C ASN A 206 15.33 -6.47 9.09
N HIS A 207 15.18 -5.32 8.44
CA HIS A 207 15.32 -4.01 9.06
C HIS A 207 14.40 -3.85 10.28
N ILE A 208 13.11 -4.21 10.19
CA ILE A 208 12.21 -4.13 11.34
C ILE A 208 12.54 -5.18 12.41
N VAL A 209 12.99 -6.37 12.03
CA VAL A 209 13.39 -7.42 12.99
C VAL A 209 14.58 -6.98 13.82
N GLU A 210 15.56 -6.28 13.24
CA GLU A 210 16.70 -5.69 13.98
C GLU A 210 16.21 -4.72 15.05
N LEU A 211 15.36 -3.77 14.68
CA LEU A 211 14.79 -2.82 15.65
C LEU A 211 14.04 -3.53 16.78
N MET A 212 13.17 -4.48 16.42
CA MET A 212 12.41 -5.23 17.43
C MET A 212 13.34 -5.97 18.39
N SER A 213 14.49 -6.47 17.91
CA SER A 213 15.49 -7.11 18.74
C SER A 213 16.19 -6.14 19.68
N VAL A 214 16.48 -4.92 19.22
CA VAL A 214 17.04 -3.86 20.09
C VAL A 214 16.04 -3.46 21.16
N LEU A 215 14.78 -3.25 20.82
CA LEU A 215 13.74 -2.85 21.76
C LEU A 215 13.47 -3.92 22.82
N ARG A 216 13.49 -5.21 22.47
CA ARG A 216 13.31 -6.33 23.41
C ARG A 216 14.41 -6.44 24.46
N ARG A 217 15.61 -5.90 24.19
CA ARG A 217 16.74 -5.91 25.13
C ARG A 217 16.68 -4.77 26.15
N LEU A 218 15.78 -3.81 25.96
CA LEU A 218 15.65 -2.69 26.90
C LEU A 218 15.09 -3.18 28.23
N LYS A 219 15.73 -2.75 29.33
CA LYS A 219 15.27 -3.09 30.67
C LYS A 219 13.86 -2.55 30.92
N GLY A 220 12.98 -3.41 31.36
CA GLY A 220 11.58 -3.09 31.66
C GLY A 220 10.64 -3.25 30.45
N VAL A 221 11.12 -3.63 29.28
CA VAL A 221 10.27 -4.01 28.15
C VAL A 221 9.81 -5.44 28.32
N PHE A 222 8.51 -5.67 28.16
CA PHE A 222 7.86 -6.98 28.28
C PHE A 222 7.68 -7.62 26.91
N THR A 223 7.05 -6.88 25.97
CA THR A 223 6.79 -7.39 24.64
C THR A 223 7.08 -6.32 23.58
N VAL A 224 7.49 -6.79 22.40
CA VAL A 224 7.63 -5.95 21.18
C VAL A 224 6.99 -6.73 20.05
N GLU A 225 5.91 -6.20 19.51
CA GLU A 225 5.15 -6.84 18.44
C GLU A 225 4.94 -5.87 17.27
N ARG A 226 5.00 -6.41 16.06
CA ARG A 226 4.55 -5.67 14.88
C ARG A 226 3.03 -5.73 14.80
N VAL A 227 2.40 -4.58 14.66
CA VAL A 227 0.93 -4.48 14.63
C VAL A 227 0.38 -5.34 13.50
N ARG A 228 -0.67 -6.10 13.82
CA ARG A 228 -1.44 -6.93 12.88
C ARG A 228 -2.66 -6.20 12.30
N GLY A 229 -2.85 -4.94 12.66
CA GLY A 229 -3.93 -4.07 12.20
C GLY A 229 -3.55 -2.62 12.50
N SER A 230 -4.06 -1.63 11.76
CA SER A 230 -3.77 -0.23 12.07
C SER A 230 -4.46 0.18 13.37
N VAL A 231 -3.69 0.55 14.38
CA VAL A 231 -4.20 1.09 15.65
C VAL A 231 -4.46 2.59 15.52
N PHE A 232 -3.73 3.24 14.63
CA PHE A 232 -3.98 4.62 14.28
C PHE A 232 -5.02 4.65 13.15
N GLY A 233 -6.26 5.01 13.48
CA GLY A 233 -7.30 5.27 12.49
C GLY A 233 -6.76 6.22 11.43
N SER A 234 -7.03 5.91 10.16
CA SER A 234 -6.76 6.82 9.04
C SER A 234 -7.57 8.09 9.29
N THR A 235 -6.95 9.11 9.83
CA THR A 235 -7.49 10.47 9.75
C THR A 235 -7.40 10.87 8.27
N HIS A 236 -8.56 10.96 7.64
CA HIS A 236 -8.76 11.52 6.31
C HIS A 236 -8.29 12.97 6.23
#